data_8ed2a4b124938a60918062643151b951
#
_entry.id   8ed2a4b124938a60918062643151b951
#
_cell.length_a   1.000
_cell.length_b   1.000
_cell.length_c   1.000
_cell.angle_alpha   90.00
_cell.angle_beta   90.00
_cell.angle_gamma   90.00
#
_symmetry.space_group_name_H-M   'P 1'
#
loop_
_entity.id
_entity.type
_entity.pdbx_description
1 polymer ?
#
loop_
_entity_poly.entity_id
_entity_poly.type
_entity_poly.pdbx_seq_one_letter_code
_entity_poly.pdbx_strand_id
1 'polypeptide(L)'
;MKTRIIIVLCLTFGMIAGAEAQQADTLMKLVLEQNRELKVAREAYQVSILEAGIGNTPADPEVEFAYLYGKPSDLGNRIDFGVTQQLDFPTAYIHRSKVKNIKISRAELEYLLTRQEVLLAARQLWIEQIHLNQLQTLLSERLQQAETIRTHVEHQLEAGEVGLLEVSQSRLMLASLEGEYEEVLALLENNRMALIEISGGTQVEIKDTRFPQPVPMIPDTLLEAYRQGPYAQLYHQGLQLKEEEKNLAVSNHLPKLMAGYFSESVLDVAFRGFRLGVSVPLWENANTVKRAKSEVAYAEAAVDRYTYQQDREVRQNLKKLETLQLRVNKLEKAFGSANSLSLLAFAMENGEISLSEYFYTSDFYFRNQQQLLRYKRDLLIQEAELLKVYL
;
A
#
# COMPACT_ATOMS: atom_id res chain seq x y z
N MET A 1 -18.70 25.98 -9.74
CA MET A 1 -19.10 25.33 -11.02
C MET A 1 -17.88 24.86 -11.82
N LYS A 2 -16.83 24.30 -11.17
CA LYS A 2 -15.62 23.76 -11.85
C LYS A 2 -15.26 22.32 -11.48
N THR A 3 -16.11 21.61 -10.73
CA THR A 3 -15.81 20.26 -10.18
C THR A 3 -16.49 19.12 -10.96
N ARG A 4 -17.11 19.37 -12.12
CA ARG A 4 -17.85 18.34 -12.88
C ARG A 4 -17.17 17.86 -14.18
N ILE A 5 -16.00 18.36 -14.54
CA ILE A 5 -15.36 18.01 -15.84
C ILE A 5 -14.35 16.86 -15.72
N ILE A 6 -13.83 16.52 -14.53
CA ILE A 6 -12.82 15.47 -14.37
C ILE A 6 -13.39 14.05 -14.34
N ILE A 7 -14.68 13.88 -14.03
CA ILE A 7 -15.34 12.55 -13.94
C ILE A 7 -15.71 11.96 -15.31
N VAL A 8 -15.81 12.76 -16.36
CA VAL A 8 -16.26 12.28 -17.69
C VAL A 8 -15.12 11.70 -18.53
N LEU A 9 -13.84 11.99 -18.23
CA LEU A 9 -12.71 11.49 -19.02
C LEU A 9 -12.27 10.05 -18.67
N CYS A 10 -12.72 9.50 -17.53
CA CYS A 10 -12.42 8.11 -17.11
C CYS A 10 -13.37 7.05 -17.68
N LEU A 11 -14.46 7.43 -18.32
CA LEU A 11 -15.52 6.50 -18.79
C LEU A 11 -15.42 6.11 -20.29
N THR A 12 -14.54 6.68 -21.07
CA THR A 12 -14.41 6.35 -22.51
C THR A 12 -13.21 5.52 -22.91
N PHE A 13 -12.35 5.11 -21.96
CA PHE A 13 -11.18 4.24 -22.22
C PHE A 13 -11.44 2.74 -21.98
N GLY A 14 -12.70 2.36 -21.73
CA GLY A 14 -13.10 1.04 -21.23
C GLY A 14 -13.53 0.00 -22.28
N MET A 15 -13.20 0.10 -23.58
CA MET A 15 -13.80 -0.84 -24.57
C MET A 15 -12.82 -1.63 -25.45
N ILE A 16 -11.52 -1.70 -25.14
CA ILE A 16 -10.62 -2.67 -25.79
C ILE A 16 -9.66 -3.27 -24.72
N ALA A 17 -10.21 -3.72 -23.62
CA ALA A 17 -9.49 -4.58 -22.71
C ALA A 17 -9.94 -6.02 -22.97
N GLY A 18 -9.08 -6.84 -23.58
CA GLY A 18 -9.34 -8.25 -23.83
C GLY A 18 -9.58 -9.04 -22.53
N ALA A 19 -9.91 -10.33 -22.66
CA ALA A 19 -10.20 -11.24 -21.55
C ALA A 19 -9.17 -11.22 -20.38
N GLU A 20 -7.94 -10.81 -20.68
CA GLU A 20 -6.82 -10.68 -19.74
C GLU A 20 -7.03 -9.57 -18.70
N ALA A 21 -7.58 -8.41 -19.11
CA ALA A 21 -7.94 -7.33 -18.17
C ALA A 21 -9.10 -7.74 -17.25
N GLN A 22 -9.97 -8.63 -17.71
CA GLN A 22 -11.11 -9.11 -16.94
C GLN A 22 -10.71 -9.99 -15.73
N GLN A 23 -9.64 -10.78 -15.83
CA GLN A 23 -9.16 -11.60 -14.70
C GLN A 23 -8.49 -10.72 -13.62
N ALA A 24 -7.67 -9.75 -14.03
CA ALA A 24 -7.08 -8.78 -13.12
C ALA A 24 -8.17 -7.98 -12.35
N ASP A 25 -9.18 -7.46 -13.07
CA ASP A 25 -10.28 -6.71 -12.46
C ASP A 25 -11.11 -7.56 -11.48
N THR A 26 -11.30 -8.85 -11.80
CA THR A 26 -12.00 -9.79 -10.92
C THR A 26 -11.21 -10.05 -9.64
N LEU A 27 -9.89 -10.25 -9.75
CA LEU A 27 -9.01 -10.38 -8.59
C LEU A 27 -9.05 -9.13 -7.72
N MET A 28 -8.91 -7.92 -8.32
CA MET A 28 -8.94 -6.66 -7.57
C MET A 28 -10.25 -6.45 -6.83
N LYS A 29 -11.40 -6.76 -7.44
CA LYS A 29 -12.71 -6.69 -6.78
C LYS A 29 -12.80 -7.65 -5.60
N LEU A 30 -12.36 -8.89 -5.78
CA LEU A 30 -12.37 -9.90 -4.73
C LEU A 30 -11.50 -9.47 -3.54
N VAL A 31 -10.29 -8.93 -3.81
CA VAL A 31 -9.39 -8.42 -2.79
C VAL A 31 -10.02 -7.26 -2.02
N LEU A 32 -10.65 -6.31 -2.71
CA LEU A 32 -11.37 -5.19 -2.07
C LEU A 32 -12.48 -5.63 -1.12
N GLU A 33 -13.16 -6.74 -1.44
CA GLU A 33 -14.28 -7.25 -0.66
C GLU A 33 -13.86 -8.15 0.49
N GLN A 34 -12.83 -8.98 0.30
CA GLN A 34 -12.53 -10.09 1.19
C GLN A 34 -11.18 -10.00 1.90
N ASN A 35 -10.26 -9.14 1.46
CA ASN A 35 -8.94 -9.04 2.06
C ASN A 35 -9.02 -8.69 3.56
N ARG A 36 -8.30 -9.45 4.38
CA ARG A 36 -8.35 -9.34 5.85
C ARG A 36 -7.66 -8.07 6.35
N GLU A 37 -6.59 -7.64 5.71
CA GLU A 37 -5.87 -6.41 6.05
C GLU A 37 -6.75 -5.19 5.79
N LEU A 38 -7.48 -5.15 4.68
CA LEU A 38 -8.45 -4.09 4.39
C LEU A 38 -9.61 -4.05 5.39
N LYS A 39 -10.04 -5.22 5.90
CA LYS A 39 -11.03 -5.26 6.99
C LYS A 39 -10.46 -4.64 8.27
N VAL A 40 -9.25 -5.03 8.67
CA VAL A 40 -8.56 -4.44 9.83
C VAL A 40 -8.37 -2.94 9.66
N ALA A 41 -7.91 -2.49 8.49
CA ALA A 41 -7.72 -1.07 8.20
C ALA A 41 -9.04 -0.28 8.27
N ARG A 42 -10.16 -0.88 7.84
CA ARG A 42 -11.50 -0.27 7.96
C ARG A 42 -11.93 -0.10 9.41
N GLU A 43 -11.74 -1.13 10.24
CA GLU A 43 -12.04 -1.04 11.68
C GLU A 43 -11.13 -0.04 12.38
N ALA A 44 -9.84 0.01 12.04
CA ALA A 44 -8.90 1.00 12.55
C ALA A 44 -9.33 2.44 12.19
N TYR A 45 -9.84 2.64 10.98
CA TYR A 45 -10.43 3.92 10.57
C TYR A 45 -11.63 4.29 11.46
N GLN A 46 -12.54 3.35 11.76
CA GLN A 46 -13.67 3.60 12.67
C GLN A 46 -13.22 3.95 14.09
N VAL A 47 -12.21 3.25 14.61
CA VAL A 47 -11.60 3.56 15.92
C VAL A 47 -11.05 4.98 15.91
N SER A 48 -10.30 5.37 14.86
CA SER A 48 -9.72 6.71 14.73
C SER A 48 -10.78 7.83 14.67
N ILE A 49 -11.94 7.57 14.05
CA ILE A 49 -13.08 8.51 14.06
C ILE A 49 -13.58 8.75 15.49
N LEU A 50 -13.75 7.67 16.27
CA LEU A 50 -14.23 7.77 17.66
C LEU A 50 -13.17 8.43 18.55
N GLU A 51 -11.90 8.05 18.45
CA GLU A 51 -10.80 8.65 19.18
C GLU A 51 -10.65 10.16 18.90
N ALA A 52 -10.81 10.56 17.64
CA ALA A 52 -10.79 11.98 17.27
C ALA A 52 -11.91 12.79 17.96
N GLY A 53 -13.00 12.13 18.37
CA GLY A 53 -14.11 12.74 19.10
C GLY A 53 -13.86 12.93 20.59
N ILE A 54 -12.91 12.21 21.19
CA ILE A 54 -12.62 12.25 22.63
C ILE A 54 -12.07 13.63 23.01
N GLY A 55 -12.57 14.18 24.14
CA GLY A 55 -12.15 15.47 24.66
C GLY A 55 -12.72 16.69 23.91
N ASN A 56 -13.69 16.49 23.01
CA ASN A 56 -14.36 17.57 22.29
C ASN A 56 -15.59 18.14 23.03
N THR A 57 -15.99 17.50 24.13
CA THR A 57 -17.07 17.91 25.02
C THR A 57 -16.54 18.78 26.15
N PRO A 58 -17.38 19.62 26.78
CA PRO A 58 -17.06 20.24 28.06
C PRO A 58 -16.70 19.18 29.12
N ALA A 59 -15.96 19.59 30.15
CA ALA A 59 -15.73 18.74 31.33
C ALA A 59 -17.07 18.38 31.99
N ASP A 60 -17.13 17.25 32.67
CA ASP A 60 -18.34 16.85 33.39
C ASP A 60 -18.66 17.85 34.52
N PRO A 61 -19.96 18.04 34.85
CA PRO A 61 -20.33 18.87 36.01
C PRO A 61 -19.87 18.17 37.31
N GLU A 62 -19.29 18.98 38.20
CA GLU A 62 -18.93 18.55 39.54
C GLU A 62 -20.10 18.76 40.50
N VAL A 63 -20.47 17.71 41.25
CA VAL A 63 -21.51 17.77 42.29
C VAL A 63 -20.83 17.60 43.62
N GLU A 64 -20.98 18.60 44.47
CA GLU A 64 -20.40 18.62 45.81
C GLU A 64 -21.51 18.52 46.86
N PHE A 65 -21.31 17.70 47.88
CA PHE A 65 -22.14 17.63 49.07
C PHE A 65 -21.23 17.58 50.28
N ALA A 66 -21.47 18.51 51.22
CA ALA A 66 -20.74 18.49 52.47
C ALA A 66 -21.70 18.58 53.66
N TYR A 67 -21.45 17.78 54.69
CA TYR A 67 -22.12 17.83 55.97
C TYR A 67 -21.07 18.09 57.05
N LEU A 68 -21.15 19.26 57.71
CA LEU A 68 -20.17 19.72 58.66
C LEU A 68 -20.80 19.81 60.06
N TYR A 69 -20.15 19.21 61.02
CA TYR A 69 -20.59 19.29 62.42
C TYR A 69 -20.12 20.58 63.08
N GLY A 70 -21.06 21.36 63.60
CA GLY A 70 -20.72 22.55 64.36
C GLY A 70 -20.23 22.24 65.79
N LYS A 71 -19.19 22.95 66.22
CA LYS A 71 -18.74 23.00 67.64
C LYS A 71 -18.45 24.43 68.00
N PRO A 72 -19.04 24.93 69.12
CA PRO A 72 -19.98 24.23 70.08
C PRO A 72 -21.32 23.89 69.39
N SER A 73 -22.14 23.01 70.01
CA SER A 73 -23.36 22.42 69.44
C SER A 73 -24.46 23.42 69.08
N ASP A 74 -24.43 24.60 69.67
CA ASP A 74 -25.33 25.73 69.38
C ASP A 74 -25.11 26.37 68.05
N LEU A 75 -23.98 26.14 67.43
CA LEU A 75 -23.74 26.58 65.99
C LEU A 75 -24.56 25.76 64.99
N GLY A 76 -25.10 24.62 65.35
CA GLY A 76 -25.82 23.72 64.45
C GLY A 76 -24.90 23.05 63.42
N ASN A 77 -25.46 22.11 62.68
CA ASN A 77 -24.73 21.46 61.57
C ASN A 77 -24.97 22.24 60.28
N ARG A 78 -23.95 22.27 59.42
CA ARG A 78 -23.98 22.93 58.12
C ARG A 78 -24.10 21.89 57.01
N ILE A 79 -25.01 22.11 56.08
CA ILE A 79 -25.21 21.29 54.89
C ILE A 79 -24.92 22.17 53.68
N ASP A 80 -23.94 21.77 52.90
CA ASP A 80 -23.62 22.41 51.65
C ASP A 80 -23.98 21.49 50.47
N PHE A 81 -24.53 22.04 49.42
CA PHE A 81 -24.77 21.38 48.15
C PHE A 81 -24.36 22.33 47.00
N GLY A 82 -23.57 21.81 46.10
CA GLY A 82 -23.11 22.57 44.93
C GLY A 82 -23.14 21.74 43.66
N VAL A 83 -23.46 22.39 42.54
CA VAL A 83 -23.25 21.85 41.17
C VAL A 83 -22.47 22.87 40.42
N THR A 84 -21.31 22.49 39.88
CA THR A 84 -20.40 23.39 39.17
C THR A 84 -20.03 22.83 37.84
N GLN A 85 -20.16 23.66 36.77
CA GLN A 85 -19.74 23.36 35.42
C GLN A 85 -18.53 24.23 35.04
N GLN A 86 -17.42 23.58 34.68
CA GLN A 86 -16.26 24.27 34.15
C GLN A 86 -16.30 24.23 32.59
N LEU A 87 -15.99 25.37 31.99
CA LEU A 87 -15.96 25.54 30.54
C LEU A 87 -14.62 26.17 30.13
N ASP A 88 -13.97 25.57 29.15
CA ASP A 88 -12.84 26.21 28.50
C ASP A 88 -13.32 27.45 27.72
N PHE A 89 -12.39 28.34 27.38
CA PHE A 89 -12.73 29.47 26.55
C PHE A 89 -13.29 29.02 25.18
N PRO A 90 -14.32 29.66 24.64
CA PRO A 90 -15.03 29.18 23.43
C PRO A 90 -14.14 28.86 22.22
N THR A 91 -13.03 29.60 22.05
CA THR A 91 -12.07 29.36 20.96
C THR A 91 -11.40 27.98 21.05
N ALA A 92 -11.22 27.43 22.26
CA ALA A 92 -10.65 26.10 22.45
C ALA A 92 -11.53 25.01 21.80
N TYR A 93 -12.83 25.10 21.94
CA TYR A 93 -13.78 24.16 21.33
C TYR A 93 -13.76 24.25 19.78
N ILE A 94 -13.61 25.46 19.24
CA ILE A 94 -13.48 25.67 17.79
C ILE A 94 -12.24 24.97 17.27
N HIS A 95 -11.08 25.19 17.90
CA HIS A 95 -9.81 24.57 17.45
C HIS A 95 -9.81 23.05 17.69
N ARG A 96 -10.38 22.54 18.80
CA ARG A 96 -10.59 21.09 19.00
C ARG A 96 -11.43 20.46 17.90
N SER A 97 -12.52 21.13 17.49
CA SER A 97 -13.36 20.64 16.39
C SER A 97 -12.59 20.57 15.06
N LYS A 98 -11.73 21.57 14.77
CA LYS A 98 -10.88 21.54 13.57
C LYS A 98 -9.83 20.43 13.65
N VAL A 99 -9.15 20.27 14.79
CA VAL A 99 -8.20 19.18 15.05
C VAL A 99 -8.88 17.82 14.85
N LYS A 100 -10.10 17.64 15.40
CA LYS A 100 -10.92 16.43 15.17
C LYS A 100 -11.12 16.17 13.69
N ASN A 101 -11.58 17.15 12.91
CA ASN A 101 -11.91 16.97 11.51
C ASN A 101 -10.64 16.61 10.69
N ILE A 102 -9.51 17.24 10.98
CA ILE A 102 -8.24 16.91 10.32
C ILE A 102 -7.80 15.49 10.68
N LYS A 103 -7.93 15.06 11.95
CA LYS A 103 -7.59 13.69 12.37
C LYS A 103 -8.45 12.65 11.65
N ILE A 104 -9.75 12.89 11.50
CA ILE A 104 -10.66 12.01 10.74
C ILE A 104 -10.23 11.92 9.28
N SER A 105 -9.95 13.06 8.64
CA SER A 105 -9.51 13.07 7.23
C SER A 105 -8.15 12.40 7.05
N ARG A 106 -7.24 12.51 8.01
CA ARG A 106 -5.97 11.76 8.00
C ARG A 106 -6.17 10.25 8.13
N ALA A 107 -7.05 9.81 9.01
CA ALA A 107 -7.38 8.39 9.16
C ALA A 107 -8.00 7.80 7.86
N GLU A 108 -8.80 8.59 7.14
CA GLU A 108 -9.30 8.21 5.81
C GLU A 108 -8.15 8.03 4.79
N LEU A 109 -7.19 8.97 4.77
CA LEU A 109 -6.02 8.86 3.90
C LEU A 109 -5.16 7.64 4.24
N GLU A 110 -4.97 7.33 5.52
CA GLU A 110 -4.24 6.15 5.98
C GLU A 110 -4.92 4.85 5.51
N TYR A 111 -6.26 4.79 5.59
CA TYR A 111 -7.03 3.69 5.00
C TYR A 111 -6.84 3.58 3.48
N LEU A 112 -6.89 4.70 2.76
CA LEU A 112 -6.66 4.74 1.31
C LEU A 112 -5.26 4.27 0.93
N LEU A 113 -4.25 4.63 1.71
CA LEU A 113 -2.86 4.18 1.51
C LEU A 113 -2.73 2.67 1.70
N THR A 114 -3.29 2.12 2.76
CA THR A 114 -3.33 0.66 2.98
C THR A 114 -4.04 -0.04 1.82
N ARG A 115 -5.15 0.54 1.35
CA ARG A 115 -5.87 0.00 0.17
C ARG A 115 -4.98 -0.01 -1.08
N GLN A 116 -4.26 1.07 -1.35
CA GLN A 116 -3.33 1.15 -2.49
C GLN A 116 -2.22 0.10 -2.40
N GLU A 117 -1.65 -0.11 -1.22
CA GLU A 117 -0.60 -1.11 -1.00
C GLU A 117 -1.10 -2.53 -1.22
N VAL A 118 -2.27 -2.87 -0.68
CA VAL A 118 -2.88 -4.19 -0.86
C VAL A 118 -3.23 -4.45 -2.33
N LEU A 119 -3.79 -3.47 -3.04
CA LEU A 119 -4.11 -3.61 -4.46
C LEU A 119 -2.86 -3.71 -5.32
N LEU A 120 -1.80 -2.97 -5.00
CA LEU A 120 -0.51 -3.09 -5.66
C LEU A 120 0.08 -4.50 -5.48
N ALA A 121 0.08 -5.02 -4.26
CA ALA A 121 0.56 -6.37 -3.97
C ALA A 121 -0.25 -7.43 -4.75
N ALA A 122 -1.57 -7.29 -4.81
CA ALA A 122 -2.42 -8.19 -5.61
C ALA A 122 -2.08 -8.13 -7.10
N ARG A 123 -1.82 -6.94 -7.64
CA ARG A 123 -1.41 -6.77 -9.04
C ARG A 123 -0.03 -7.38 -9.33
N GLN A 124 0.91 -7.24 -8.40
CA GLN A 124 2.23 -7.85 -8.52
C GLN A 124 2.15 -9.38 -8.52
N LEU A 125 1.34 -9.98 -7.63
CA LEU A 125 1.11 -11.43 -7.60
C LEU A 125 0.44 -11.94 -8.88
N TRP A 126 -0.49 -11.18 -9.46
CA TRP A 126 -1.11 -11.50 -10.75
C TRP A 126 -0.08 -11.49 -11.89
N ILE A 127 0.79 -10.47 -11.95
CA ILE A 127 1.87 -10.38 -12.95
C ILE A 127 2.85 -11.55 -12.79
N GLU A 128 3.21 -11.88 -11.54
CA GLU A 128 4.09 -13.00 -11.23
C GLU A 128 3.47 -14.34 -11.66
N GLN A 129 2.16 -14.53 -11.46
CA GLN A 129 1.46 -15.74 -11.93
C GLN A 129 1.58 -15.91 -13.45
N ILE A 130 1.37 -14.84 -14.22
CA ILE A 130 1.53 -14.87 -15.68
C ILE A 130 2.96 -15.23 -16.07
N HIS A 131 3.94 -14.65 -15.39
CA HIS A 131 5.35 -14.97 -15.62
C HIS A 131 5.64 -16.45 -15.38
N LEU A 132 5.20 -16.98 -14.26
CA LEU A 132 5.42 -18.38 -13.89
C LEU A 132 4.69 -19.35 -14.81
N ASN A 133 3.47 -19.03 -15.27
CA ASN A 133 2.73 -19.82 -16.25
C ASN A 133 3.48 -19.90 -17.60
N GLN A 134 4.04 -18.78 -18.07
CA GLN A 134 4.88 -18.76 -19.29
C GLN A 134 6.18 -19.53 -19.13
N LEU A 135 6.82 -19.39 -17.96
CA LEU A 135 8.06 -20.09 -17.66
C LEU A 135 7.84 -21.61 -17.58
N GLN A 136 6.73 -22.04 -16.97
CA GLN A 136 6.34 -23.44 -16.91
C GLN A 136 6.14 -24.01 -18.33
N THR A 137 5.42 -23.28 -19.19
CA THR A 137 5.21 -23.69 -20.59
C THR A 137 6.54 -23.83 -21.31
N LEU A 138 7.40 -22.83 -21.21
CA LEU A 138 8.72 -22.85 -21.85
C LEU A 138 9.59 -24.02 -21.40
N LEU A 139 9.62 -24.29 -20.08
CA LEU A 139 10.40 -25.41 -19.54
C LEU A 139 9.80 -26.78 -19.88
N SER A 140 8.48 -26.91 -19.92
CA SER A 140 7.83 -28.17 -20.31
C SER A 140 8.13 -28.54 -21.77
N GLU A 141 8.12 -27.57 -22.68
CA GLU A 141 8.51 -27.76 -24.09
C GLU A 141 10.00 -28.18 -24.19
N ARG A 142 10.85 -27.52 -23.42
CA ARG A 142 12.29 -27.82 -23.38
C ARG A 142 12.56 -29.23 -22.80
N LEU A 143 11.85 -29.64 -21.75
CA LEU A 143 11.93 -30.98 -21.17
C LEU A 143 11.56 -32.05 -22.20
N GLN A 144 10.45 -31.86 -22.91
CA GLN A 144 10.02 -32.80 -23.95
C GLN A 144 11.07 -32.93 -25.06
N GLN A 145 11.70 -31.84 -25.48
CA GLN A 145 12.79 -31.86 -26.46
C GLN A 145 14.02 -32.62 -25.92
N ALA A 146 14.45 -32.32 -24.68
CA ALA A 146 15.58 -32.98 -24.06
C ALA A 146 15.38 -34.49 -23.88
N GLU A 147 14.17 -34.94 -23.55
CA GLU A 147 13.79 -36.35 -23.44
C GLU A 147 13.86 -37.05 -24.81
N THR A 148 13.38 -36.38 -25.88
CA THR A 148 13.47 -36.89 -27.25
C THR A 148 14.92 -37.08 -27.66
N ILE A 149 15.76 -36.08 -27.40
CA ILE A 149 17.19 -36.12 -27.74
C ILE A 149 17.92 -37.22 -26.93
N ARG A 150 17.65 -37.35 -25.64
CA ARG A 150 18.21 -38.42 -24.80
C ARG A 150 17.92 -39.80 -25.39
N THR A 151 16.65 -40.01 -25.72
CA THR A 151 16.22 -41.32 -26.31
C THR A 151 16.92 -41.56 -27.63
N HIS A 152 17.06 -40.55 -28.49
CA HIS A 152 17.75 -40.67 -29.78
C HIS A 152 19.24 -41.02 -29.59
N VAL A 153 19.94 -40.31 -28.70
CA VAL A 153 21.36 -40.54 -28.40
C VAL A 153 21.62 -41.90 -27.78
N GLU A 154 20.71 -42.41 -26.95
CA GLU A 154 20.81 -43.79 -26.40
C GLU A 154 20.69 -44.83 -27.50
N HIS A 155 19.78 -44.70 -28.48
CA HIS A 155 19.71 -45.57 -29.64
C HIS A 155 20.95 -45.51 -30.53
N GLN A 156 21.51 -44.32 -30.74
CA GLN A 156 22.77 -44.15 -31.50
C GLN A 156 23.96 -44.83 -30.79
N LEU A 157 23.99 -44.84 -29.44
CA LEU A 157 25.00 -45.58 -28.70
C LEU A 157 24.87 -47.08 -28.95
N GLU A 158 23.66 -47.62 -28.93
CA GLU A 158 23.41 -49.04 -29.24
C GLU A 158 23.84 -49.43 -30.68
N ALA A 159 23.71 -48.48 -31.61
CA ALA A 159 24.19 -48.62 -33.01
C ALA A 159 25.69 -48.40 -33.17
N GLY A 160 26.40 -47.94 -32.11
CA GLY A 160 27.80 -47.61 -32.14
C GLY A 160 28.17 -46.31 -32.87
N GLU A 161 27.19 -45.44 -33.07
CA GLU A 161 27.35 -44.16 -33.79
C GLU A 161 27.85 -43.00 -32.90
N VAL A 162 27.58 -43.07 -31.58
CA VAL A 162 28.00 -42.08 -30.60
C VAL A 162 28.70 -42.74 -29.41
N GLY A 163 29.44 -41.96 -28.63
CA GLY A 163 30.16 -42.45 -27.44
C GLY A 163 29.38 -42.25 -26.12
N LEU A 164 29.91 -42.76 -25.04
CA LEU A 164 29.35 -42.62 -23.69
C LEU A 164 29.30 -41.17 -23.21
N LEU A 165 30.14 -40.30 -23.77
CA LEU A 165 30.22 -38.88 -23.39
C LEU A 165 28.92 -38.17 -23.81
N GLU A 166 28.44 -38.40 -25.02
CA GLU A 166 27.21 -37.81 -25.57
C GLU A 166 25.98 -38.26 -24.76
N VAL A 167 25.92 -39.52 -24.40
CA VAL A 167 24.86 -40.06 -23.54
C VAL A 167 24.89 -39.42 -22.15
N SER A 168 26.09 -39.28 -21.55
CA SER A 168 26.25 -38.63 -20.25
C SER A 168 25.80 -37.16 -20.30
N GLN A 169 26.14 -36.43 -21.36
CA GLN A 169 25.73 -35.03 -21.55
C GLN A 169 24.20 -34.91 -21.69
N SER A 170 23.55 -35.76 -22.48
CA SER A 170 22.11 -35.73 -22.66
C SER A 170 21.35 -36.00 -21.33
N ARG A 171 21.83 -36.98 -20.54
CA ARG A 171 21.27 -37.30 -19.22
C ARG A 171 21.44 -36.16 -18.21
N LEU A 172 22.61 -35.53 -18.15
CA LEU A 172 22.87 -34.37 -17.29
C LEU A 172 22.00 -33.17 -17.67
N MET A 173 21.82 -32.92 -18.98
CA MET A 173 20.94 -31.89 -19.47
C MET A 173 19.49 -32.11 -19.00
N LEU A 174 18.97 -33.32 -19.20
CA LEU A 174 17.62 -33.67 -18.76
C LEU A 174 17.44 -33.48 -17.26
N ALA A 175 18.32 -34.04 -16.44
CA ALA A 175 18.26 -33.91 -14.98
C ALA A 175 18.33 -32.44 -14.51
N SER A 176 19.13 -31.59 -15.17
CA SER A 176 19.16 -30.16 -14.89
C SER A 176 17.83 -29.47 -15.19
N LEU A 177 17.22 -29.81 -16.33
CA LEU A 177 15.91 -29.23 -16.72
C LEU A 177 14.77 -29.73 -15.85
N GLU A 178 14.80 -30.98 -15.41
CA GLU A 178 13.85 -31.51 -14.42
C GLU A 178 13.92 -30.69 -13.13
N GLY A 179 15.13 -30.42 -12.61
CA GLY A 179 15.32 -29.59 -11.43
C GLY A 179 14.81 -28.15 -11.61
N GLU A 180 15.06 -27.51 -12.76
CA GLU A 180 14.53 -26.18 -13.08
C GLU A 180 12.99 -26.19 -13.14
N TYR A 181 12.39 -27.22 -13.71
CA TYR A 181 10.94 -27.35 -13.79
C TYR A 181 10.27 -27.56 -12.43
N GLU A 182 10.88 -28.41 -11.57
CA GLU A 182 10.40 -28.61 -10.20
C GLU A 182 10.47 -27.31 -9.37
N GLU A 183 11.52 -26.50 -9.55
CA GLU A 183 11.63 -25.19 -8.92
C GLU A 183 10.48 -24.27 -9.33
N VAL A 184 10.14 -24.23 -10.63
CA VAL A 184 9.02 -23.42 -11.13
C VAL A 184 7.68 -23.92 -10.59
N LEU A 185 7.48 -25.23 -10.45
CA LEU A 185 6.27 -25.76 -9.82
C LEU A 185 6.15 -25.33 -8.36
N ALA A 186 7.24 -25.32 -7.61
CA ALA A 186 7.28 -24.83 -6.23
C ALA A 186 6.96 -23.33 -6.15
N LEU A 187 7.51 -22.51 -7.08
CA LEU A 187 7.21 -21.08 -7.15
C LEU A 187 5.73 -20.81 -7.51
N LEU A 188 5.15 -21.59 -8.42
CA LEU A 188 3.73 -21.52 -8.77
C LEU A 188 2.84 -21.79 -7.56
N GLU A 189 3.15 -22.84 -6.77
CA GLU A 189 2.39 -23.15 -5.57
C GLU A 189 2.52 -22.05 -4.50
N ASN A 190 3.71 -21.52 -4.29
CA ASN A 190 3.94 -20.41 -3.36
C ASN A 190 3.14 -19.16 -3.79
N ASN A 191 3.16 -18.82 -5.08
CA ASN A 191 2.40 -17.67 -5.59
C ASN A 191 0.88 -17.91 -5.50
N ARG A 192 0.42 -19.14 -5.73
CA ARG A 192 -0.98 -19.54 -5.54
C ARG A 192 -1.42 -19.35 -4.09
N MET A 193 -0.59 -19.75 -3.11
CA MET A 193 -0.87 -19.55 -1.69
C MET A 193 -0.96 -18.06 -1.35
N ALA A 194 -0.06 -17.23 -1.87
CA ALA A 194 -0.08 -15.78 -1.68
C ALA A 194 -1.33 -15.13 -2.29
N LEU A 195 -1.78 -15.60 -3.46
CA LEU A 195 -3.03 -15.16 -4.09
C LEU A 195 -4.26 -15.52 -3.25
N ILE A 196 -4.29 -16.72 -2.65
CA ILE A 196 -5.36 -17.14 -1.74
C ILE A 196 -5.36 -16.26 -0.49
N GLU A 197 -4.20 -15.99 0.08
CA GLU A 197 -4.05 -15.14 1.27
C GLU A 197 -4.56 -13.73 1.01
N ILE A 198 -4.09 -13.08 -0.06
CA ILE A 198 -4.49 -11.69 -0.39
C ILE A 198 -5.98 -11.59 -0.75
N SER A 199 -6.57 -12.68 -1.27
CA SER A 199 -8.00 -12.81 -1.58
C SER A 199 -8.86 -13.23 -0.38
N GLY A 200 -8.32 -13.14 0.85
CA GLY A 200 -9.04 -13.44 2.09
C GLY A 200 -9.34 -14.92 2.34
N GLY A 201 -8.67 -15.83 1.63
CA GLY A 201 -8.84 -17.28 1.70
C GLY A 201 -9.64 -17.88 0.53
N THR A 202 -10.09 -17.06 -0.42
CA THR A 202 -10.80 -17.54 -1.61
C THR A 202 -9.81 -18.02 -2.67
N GLN A 203 -10.06 -19.19 -3.25
CA GLN A 203 -9.24 -19.69 -4.34
C GLN A 203 -9.48 -18.86 -5.61
N VAL A 204 -8.40 -18.37 -6.19
CA VAL A 204 -8.39 -17.67 -7.47
C VAL A 204 -7.49 -18.44 -8.43
N GLU A 205 -8.03 -18.83 -9.57
CA GLU A 205 -7.28 -19.49 -10.62
C GLU A 205 -7.00 -18.48 -11.74
N ILE A 206 -5.73 -18.16 -11.95
CA ILE A 206 -5.27 -17.27 -13.01
C ILE A 206 -4.62 -18.14 -14.10
N LYS A 207 -5.29 -18.23 -15.23
CA LYS A 207 -4.85 -19.03 -16.39
C LYS A 207 -4.16 -18.21 -17.47
N ASP A 208 -4.02 -16.91 -17.24
CA ASP A 208 -3.40 -16.03 -18.21
C ASP A 208 -1.95 -16.45 -18.48
N THR A 209 -1.64 -16.60 -19.77
CA THR A 209 -0.30 -16.92 -20.27
C THR A 209 0.28 -15.81 -21.12
N ARG A 210 -0.35 -14.63 -21.16
CA ARG A 210 0.12 -13.46 -21.90
C ARG A 210 0.20 -12.25 -20.98
N PHE A 211 1.31 -11.55 -21.09
CA PHE A 211 1.45 -10.28 -20.41
C PHE A 211 0.56 -9.21 -21.04
N PRO A 212 -0.10 -8.34 -20.25
CA PRO A 212 -0.80 -7.19 -20.77
C PRO A 212 0.18 -6.23 -21.47
N GLN A 213 -0.34 -5.39 -22.34
CA GLN A 213 0.47 -4.34 -22.97
C GLN A 213 0.75 -3.23 -21.96
N PRO A 214 1.99 -2.74 -21.87
CA PRO A 214 2.32 -1.61 -20.99
C PRO A 214 1.52 -0.36 -21.38
N VAL A 215 1.06 0.38 -20.36
CA VAL A 215 0.31 1.63 -20.56
C VAL A 215 1.29 2.79 -20.81
N PRO A 216 1.09 3.60 -21.87
CA PRO A 216 1.90 4.79 -22.08
C PRO A 216 1.76 5.77 -20.91
N MET A 217 2.87 6.21 -20.33
CA MET A 217 2.90 7.16 -19.22
C MET A 217 3.41 8.52 -19.66
N ILE A 218 2.73 9.58 -19.23
CA ILE A 218 3.17 10.95 -19.39
C ILE A 218 3.84 11.39 -18.08
N PRO A 219 5.16 11.65 -18.09
CA PRO A 219 5.92 11.90 -16.86
C PRO A 219 5.37 13.07 -16.02
N ASP A 220 4.99 14.18 -16.64
CA ASP A 220 4.50 15.36 -15.93
C ASP A 220 3.13 15.11 -15.27
N THR A 221 2.24 14.40 -15.96
CA THR A 221 0.93 14.01 -15.38
C THR A 221 1.10 13.09 -14.18
N LEU A 222 2.04 12.16 -14.24
CA LEU A 222 2.33 11.25 -13.14
C LEU A 222 2.95 12.00 -11.95
N LEU A 223 3.90 12.90 -12.18
CA LEU A 223 4.47 13.73 -11.11
C LEU A 223 3.40 14.56 -10.40
N GLU A 224 2.47 15.14 -11.16
CA GLU A 224 1.36 15.91 -10.57
C GLU A 224 0.41 15.00 -9.78
N ALA A 225 0.10 13.79 -10.27
CA ALA A 225 -0.70 12.82 -9.53
C ALA A 225 -0.06 12.45 -8.18
N TYR A 226 1.25 12.27 -8.13
CA TYR A 226 1.97 11.99 -6.88
C TYR A 226 2.00 13.18 -5.93
N ARG A 227 2.12 14.42 -6.45
CA ARG A 227 2.07 15.63 -5.64
C ARG A 227 0.69 15.89 -5.01
N GLN A 228 -0.37 15.40 -5.64
CA GLN A 228 -1.75 15.50 -5.16
C GLN A 228 -2.25 14.20 -4.53
N GLY A 229 -1.48 13.14 -4.57
CA GLY A 229 -1.83 11.80 -4.09
C GLY A 229 -1.98 11.73 -2.56
N PRO A 230 -2.54 10.61 -2.05
CA PRO A 230 -2.85 10.45 -0.63
C PRO A 230 -1.66 10.65 0.31
N TYR A 231 -0.46 10.23 -0.09
CA TYR A 231 0.76 10.45 0.70
C TYR A 231 1.09 11.94 0.84
N ALA A 232 1.03 12.71 -0.24
CA ALA A 232 1.28 14.15 -0.20
C ALA A 232 0.22 14.87 0.67
N GLN A 233 -1.05 14.48 0.51
CA GLN A 233 -2.14 15.00 1.32
C GLN A 233 -1.93 14.70 2.81
N LEU A 234 -1.43 13.50 3.16
CA LEU A 234 -1.15 13.13 4.54
C LEU A 234 -0.10 14.06 5.19
N TYR A 235 0.96 14.42 4.46
CA TYR A 235 1.97 15.36 4.94
C TYR A 235 1.41 16.79 5.09
N HIS A 236 0.65 17.27 4.11
CA HIS A 236 0.00 18.60 4.18
C HIS A 236 -1.02 18.69 5.31
N GLN A 237 -1.84 17.66 5.51
CA GLN A 237 -2.76 17.60 6.64
C GLN A 237 -2.02 17.46 7.97
N GLY A 238 -0.84 16.83 7.98
CA GLY A 238 0.04 16.80 9.14
C GLY A 238 0.48 18.19 9.57
N LEU A 239 0.84 19.04 8.63
CA LEU A 239 1.17 20.45 8.87
C LEU A 239 -0.04 21.22 9.39
N GLN A 240 -1.20 21.10 8.71
CA GLN A 240 -2.45 21.76 9.15
C GLN A 240 -2.86 21.33 10.56
N LEU A 241 -2.69 20.05 10.90
CA LEU A 241 -2.94 19.55 12.25
C LEU A 241 -2.06 20.29 13.27
N LYS A 242 -0.76 20.41 13.01
CA LYS A 242 0.17 21.10 13.92
C LYS A 242 -0.13 22.59 14.06
N GLU A 243 -0.59 23.23 12.99
CA GLU A 243 -1.06 24.63 13.05
C GLU A 243 -2.30 24.79 13.93
N GLU A 244 -3.30 23.91 13.81
CA GLU A 244 -4.49 23.93 14.67
C GLU A 244 -4.20 23.51 16.11
N GLU A 245 -3.28 22.57 16.35
CA GLU A 245 -2.80 22.22 17.69
C GLU A 245 -2.07 23.41 18.35
N LYS A 246 -1.29 24.19 17.59
CA LYS A 246 -0.68 25.43 18.08
C LYS A 246 -1.77 26.46 18.47
N ASN A 247 -2.79 26.63 17.63
CA ASN A 247 -3.90 27.56 17.92
C ASN A 247 -4.70 27.11 19.15
N LEU A 248 -4.89 25.80 19.31
CA LEU A 248 -5.51 25.23 20.51
C LEU A 248 -4.63 25.49 21.77
N ALA A 249 -3.30 25.31 21.66
CA ALA A 249 -2.40 25.59 22.75
C ALA A 249 -2.46 27.07 23.17
N VAL A 250 -2.59 28.00 22.22
CA VAL A 250 -2.83 29.43 22.51
C VAL A 250 -4.17 29.63 23.22
N SER A 251 -5.23 28.97 22.75
CA SER A 251 -6.56 29.07 23.35
C SER A 251 -6.60 28.55 24.79
N ASN A 252 -5.82 27.52 25.10
CA ASN A 252 -5.73 26.96 26.46
C ASN A 252 -5.01 27.89 27.46
N HIS A 253 -4.39 28.98 27.01
CA HIS A 253 -3.86 30.07 27.88
C HIS A 253 -4.93 31.11 28.23
N LEU A 254 -6.11 31.04 27.59
CA LEU A 254 -7.23 31.93 27.91
C LEU A 254 -7.92 31.46 29.20
N PRO A 255 -8.58 32.36 29.94
CA PRO A 255 -9.26 32.03 31.17
C PRO A 255 -10.35 30.97 30.98
N LYS A 256 -10.42 29.99 31.87
CA LYS A 256 -11.54 29.05 31.96
C LYS A 256 -12.69 29.68 32.72
N LEU A 257 -13.91 29.42 32.27
CA LEU A 257 -15.12 29.94 32.88
C LEU A 257 -15.73 28.85 33.77
N MET A 258 -16.32 29.25 34.89
CA MET A 258 -17.02 28.39 35.82
C MET A 258 -18.38 28.98 36.14
N ALA A 259 -19.42 28.18 36.06
CA ALA A 259 -20.77 28.55 36.45
C ALA A 259 -21.36 27.43 37.33
N GLY A 260 -22.02 27.79 38.41
CA GLY A 260 -22.61 26.78 39.30
C GLY A 260 -23.76 27.29 40.12
N TYR A 261 -24.51 26.35 40.70
CA TYR A 261 -25.51 26.60 41.74
C TYR A 261 -24.94 26.11 43.07
N PHE A 262 -25.18 26.91 44.11
CA PHE A 262 -24.72 26.62 45.44
C PHE A 262 -25.83 26.86 46.49
N SER A 263 -25.95 25.95 47.44
CA SER A 263 -26.87 26.03 48.54
C SER A 263 -26.14 25.68 49.86
N GLU A 264 -26.26 26.55 50.85
CA GLU A 264 -25.73 26.39 52.19
C GLU A 264 -26.88 26.50 53.20
N SER A 265 -26.97 25.57 54.13
CA SER A 265 -28.04 25.55 55.15
C SER A 265 -27.45 25.34 56.52
N VAL A 266 -27.79 26.20 57.50
CA VAL A 266 -27.41 26.14 58.91
C VAL A 266 -28.61 26.53 59.76
N LEU A 267 -29.03 25.72 60.73
CA LEU A 267 -30.10 26.03 61.70
C LEU A 267 -31.35 26.60 61.04
N ASP A 268 -31.91 25.91 60.04
CA ASP A 268 -33.10 26.31 59.27
C ASP A 268 -32.96 27.59 58.41
N VAL A 269 -31.76 28.20 58.37
CA VAL A 269 -31.47 29.30 57.45
C VAL A 269 -30.74 28.75 56.24
N ALA A 270 -31.26 29.00 55.01
CA ALA A 270 -30.65 28.56 53.78
C ALA A 270 -30.29 29.72 52.89
N PHE A 271 -29.02 29.72 52.41
CA PHE A 271 -28.53 30.63 51.37
C PHE A 271 -28.43 29.84 50.06
N ARG A 272 -29.02 30.33 48.99
CA ARG A 272 -29.05 29.70 47.69
C ARG A 272 -28.73 30.73 46.63
N GLY A 273 -27.89 30.32 45.66
CA GLY A 273 -27.52 31.29 44.60
C GLY A 273 -26.67 30.68 43.53
N PHE A 274 -26.34 31.55 42.55
CA PHE A 274 -25.42 31.21 41.48
C PHE A 274 -24.01 31.68 41.82
N ARG A 275 -23.03 30.84 41.47
CA ARG A 275 -21.61 31.16 41.56
C ARG A 275 -21.03 31.26 40.16
N LEU A 276 -20.38 32.35 39.83
CA LEU A 276 -19.59 32.55 38.63
C LEU A 276 -18.11 32.68 39.03
N GLY A 277 -17.24 32.03 38.28
CA GLY A 277 -15.81 32.04 38.56
C GLY A 277 -15.02 32.10 37.25
N VAL A 278 -13.80 32.58 37.33
CA VAL A 278 -12.84 32.60 36.23
C VAL A 278 -11.53 32.07 36.75
N SER A 279 -11.01 31.02 36.09
CA SER A 279 -9.69 30.46 36.40
C SER A 279 -8.69 30.98 35.39
N VAL A 280 -7.65 31.69 35.87
CA VAL A 280 -6.60 32.26 35.02
C VAL A 280 -5.39 31.33 35.06
N PRO A 281 -5.00 30.65 33.95
CA PRO A 281 -3.86 29.76 33.91
C PRO A 281 -2.53 30.54 33.86
N LEU A 282 -1.89 30.70 35.02
CA LEU A 282 -0.63 31.43 35.12
C LEU A 282 0.59 30.54 34.82
N TRP A 283 0.58 29.29 35.22
CA TRP A 283 1.72 28.35 35.11
C TRP A 283 1.41 27.04 34.39
N GLU A 284 0.15 26.61 34.40
CA GLU A 284 -0.32 25.29 33.92
C GLU A 284 0.14 24.99 32.49
N ASN A 285 0.16 26.02 31.64
CA ASN A 285 0.46 25.89 30.21
C ASN A 285 1.88 26.36 29.82
N ALA A 286 2.81 26.49 30.78
CA ALA A 286 4.17 26.95 30.50
C ALA A 286 4.83 26.11 29.38
N ASN A 287 5.44 26.79 28.40
CA ASN A 287 6.11 26.18 27.22
C ASN A 287 5.21 25.44 26.21
N THR A 288 3.91 25.24 26.45
CA THR A 288 3.04 24.50 25.51
C THR A 288 2.98 25.16 24.11
N VAL A 289 2.82 26.50 24.06
CA VAL A 289 2.83 27.27 22.80
C VAL A 289 4.19 27.23 22.13
N LYS A 290 5.30 27.31 22.91
CA LYS A 290 6.66 27.24 22.36
C LYS A 290 6.93 25.89 21.71
N ARG A 291 6.53 24.80 22.38
CA ARG A 291 6.59 23.44 21.84
C ARG A 291 5.77 23.32 20.56
N ALA A 292 4.52 23.76 20.56
CA ALA A 292 3.63 23.67 19.40
C ALA A 292 4.18 24.47 18.19
N LYS A 293 4.82 25.63 18.41
CA LYS A 293 5.52 26.37 17.33
C LYS A 293 6.67 25.55 16.73
N SER A 294 7.46 24.85 17.56
CA SER A 294 8.54 23.99 17.08
C SER A 294 8.00 22.77 16.34
N GLU A 295 6.84 22.23 16.74
CA GLU A 295 6.17 21.13 16.04
C GLU A 295 5.66 21.56 14.65
N VAL A 296 5.19 22.81 14.49
CA VAL A 296 4.84 23.38 13.17
C VAL A 296 6.08 23.47 12.29
N ALA A 297 7.17 24.05 12.77
CA ALA A 297 8.41 24.16 12.00
C ALA A 297 8.97 22.77 11.59
N TYR A 298 8.85 21.78 12.48
CA TYR A 298 9.21 20.40 12.15
C TYR A 298 8.31 19.84 11.04
N ALA A 299 6.99 20.07 11.09
CA ALA A 299 6.06 19.60 10.07
C ALA A 299 6.29 20.27 8.70
N GLU A 300 6.62 21.59 8.69
CA GLU A 300 7.01 22.30 7.46
C GLU A 300 8.25 21.65 6.81
N ALA A 301 9.30 21.44 7.60
CA ALA A 301 10.51 20.76 7.12
C ALA A 301 10.25 19.32 6.65
N ALA A 302 9.29 18.62 7.25
CA ALA A 302 8.88 17.29 6.83
C ALA A 302 8.15 17.29 5.48
N VAL A 303 7.30 18.29 5.22
CA VAL A 303 6.64 18.50 3.91
C VAL A 303 7.68 18.77 2.83
N ASP A 304 8.62 19.69 3.06
CA ASP A 304 9.68 20.02 2.11
C ASP A 304 10.53 18.79 1.77
N ARG A 305 10.96 18.06 2.80
CA ARG A 305 11.73 16.82 2.62
C ARG A 305 10.95 15.81 1.80
N TYR A 306 9.68 15.58 2.12
CA TYR A 306 8.83 14.62 1.41
C TYR A 306 8.69 14.99 -0.06
N THR A 307 8.36 16.23 -0.37
CA THR A 307 8.18 16.71 -1.75
C THR A 307 9.44 16.50 -2.58
N TYR A 308 10.61 16.83 -2.03
CA TYR A 308 11.89 16.62 -2.70
C TYR A 308 12.20 15.14 -2.94
N GLN A 309 11.97 14.29 -1.94
CA GLN A 309 12.23 12.86 -2.03
C GLN A 309 11.28 12.19 -3.03
N GLN A 310 9.99 12.55 -3.00
CA GLN A 310 8.96 12.00 -3.87
C GLN A 310 9.23 12.32 -5.36
N ASP A 311 9.53 13.58 -5.67
CA ASP A 311 9.86 13.98 -7.05
C ASP A 311 11.07 13.20 -7.59
N ARG A 312 12.10 13.03 -6.76
CA ARG A 312 13.28 12.25 -7.12
C ARG A 312 12.96 10.78 -7.36
N GLU A 313 12.19 10.17 -6.47
CA GLU A 313 11.81 8.76 -6.54
C GLU A 313 10.99 8.46 -7.80
N VAL A 314 9.98 9.28 -8.09
CA VAL A 314 9.16 9.13 -9.31
C VAL A 314 10.02 9.22 -10.57
N ARG A 315 10.94 10.21 -10.64
CA ARG A 315 11.87 10.34 -11.78
C ARG A 315 12.82 9.15 -11.91
N GLN A 316 13.33 8.61 -10.82
CA GLN A 316 14.17 7.40 -10.83
C GLN A 316 13.38 6.18 -11.32
N ASN A 317 12.15 6.01 -10.86
CA ASN A 317 11.27 4.92 -11.25
C ASN A 317 10.87 5.02 -12.74
N LEU A 318 10.60 6.23 -13.26
CA LEU A 318 10.38 6.46 -14.67
C LEU A 318 11.61 6.08 -15.51
N LYS A 319 12.82 6.44 -15.05
CA LYS A 319 14.06 6.09 -15.76
C LYS A 319 14.32 4.58 -15.77
N LYS A 320 13.99 3.90 -14.67
CA LYS A 320 14.04 2.43 -14.58
C LYS A 320 13.06 1.78 -15.55
N LEU A 321 11.81 2.28 -15.62
CA LEU A 321 10.80 1.82 -16.57
C LEU A 321 11.28 1.95 -18.02
N GLU A 322 11.80 3.13 -18.41
CA GLU A 322 12.37 3.38 -19.75
C GLU A 322 13.48 2.37 -20.07
N THR A 323 14.37 2.13 -19.11
CA THR A 323 15.48 1.18 -19.29
C THR A 323 14.97 -0.24 -19.50
N LEU A 324 13.96 -0.68 -18.74
CA LEU A 324 13.35 -2.00 -18.90
C LEU A 324 12.65 -2.13 -20.25
N GLN A 325 11.92 -1.10 -20.68
CA GLN A 325 11.27 -1.06 -22.00
C GLN A 325 12.28 -1.20 -23.15
N LEU A 326 13.41 -0.51 -23.04
CA LEU A 326 14.49 -0.64 -24.05
C LEU A 326 15.09 -2.05 -24.08
N ARG A 327 15.26 -2.72 -22.94
CA ARG A 327 15.75 -4.10 -22.85
C ARG A 327 14.77 -5.08 -23.49
N VAL A 328 13.47 -4.96 -23.16
CA VAL A 328 12.40 -5.78 -23.76
C VAL A 328 12.43 -5.61 -25.27
N ASN A 329 12.37 -4.38 -25.78
CA ASN A 329 12.34 -4.09 -27.20
C ASN A 329 13.57 -4.62 -27.96
N LYS A 330 14.77 -4.58 -27.34
CA LYS A 330 16.00 -5.12 -27.95
C LYS A 330 15.94 -6.65 -28.09
N LEU A 331 15.50 -7.35 -27.04
CA LEU A 331 15.41 -8.82 -27.08
C LEU A 331 14.27 -9.27 -28.02
N GLU A 332 13.11 -8.62 -27.99
CA GLU A 332 12.01 -8.95 -28.92
C GLU A 332 12.42 -8.79 -30.39
N LYS A 333 13.13 -7.72 -30.73
CA LYS A 333 13.67 -7.54 -32.08
C LYS A 333 14.68 -8.63 -32.48
N ALA A 334 15.53 -9.04 -31.53
CA ALA A 334 16.50 -10.11 -31.77
C ALA A 334 15.81 -11.46 -32.03
N PHE A 335 14.75 -11.78 -31.25
CA PHE A 335 13.96 -13.00 -31.45
C PHE A 335 13.10 -12.95 -32.72
N GLY A 336 12.52 -11.82 -33.06
CA GLY A 336 11.69 -11.66 -34.27
C GLY A 336 12.43 -11.85 -35.62
N SER A 337 13.76 -11.81 -35.59
CA SER A 337 14.60 -11.98 -36.80
C SER A 337 15.10 -13.43 -37.01
N ALA A 338 14.87 -14.35 -36.08
CA ALA A 338 15.48 -15.68 -36.11
C ALA A 338 14.51 -16.78 -35.71
N ASN A 339 14.19 -17.68 -36.65
CA ASN A 339 13.55 -18.96 -36.40
C ASN A 339 14.63 -20.01 -35.98
N SER A 340 15.45 -19.65 -34.98
CA SER A 340 16.74 -20.31 -34.75
C SER A 340 16.64 -21.72 -34.16
N LEU A 341 15.62 -22.03 -33.35
CA LEU A 341 15.52 -23.34 -32.69
C LEU A 341 15.14 -24.46 -33.66
N SER A 342 14.21 -24.22 -34.59
CA SER A 342 13.84 -25.22 -35.59
C SER A 342 14.98 -25.48 -36.60
N LEU A 343 15.71 -24.42 -36.97
CA LEU A 343 16.90 -24.55 -37.82
C LEU A 343 18.02 -25.33 -37.09
N LEU A 344 18.19 -25.09 -35.81
CA LEU A 344 19.20 -25.78 -34.97
C LEU A 344 18.89 -27.28 -34.83
N ALA A 345 17.62 -27.63 -34.60
CA ALA A 345 17.17 -29.01 -34.54
C ALA A 345 17.39 -29.70 -35.91
N PHE A 346 17.01 -29.06 -37.00
CA PHE A 346 17.20 -29.57 -38.34
C PHE A 346 18.68 -29.79 -38.70
N ALA A 347 19.57 -28.85 -38.34
CA ALA A 347 21.01 -28.98 -38.58
C ALA A 347 21.61 -30.17 -37.78
N MET A 348 21.14 -30.39 -36.53
CA MET A 348 21.58 -31.52 -35.74
C MET A 348 21.10 -32.86 -36.32
N GLU A 349 19.81 -32.96 -36.72
CA GLU A 349 19.26 -34.15 -37.33
C GLU A 349 19.95 -34.54 -38.66
N ASN A 350 20.44 -33.57 -39.42
CA ASN A 350 21.19 -33.82 -40.66
C ASN A 350 22.71 -33.99 -40.42
N GLY A 351 23.17 -33.99 -39.18
CA GLY A 351 24.59 -34.15 -38.83
C GLY A 351 25.50 -32.96 -39.21
N GLU A 352 24.90 -31.78 -39.45
CA GLU A 352 25.64 -30.56 -39.78
C GLU A 352 26.30 -29.92 -38.58
N ILE A 353 25.73 -30.17 -37.35
CA ILE A 353 26.30 -29.74 -36.07
C ILE A 353 26.35 -30.91 -35.09
N SER A 354 27.30 -30.87 -34.17
CA SER A 354 27.43 -31.83 -33.09
C SER A 354 26.34 -31.67 -32.03
N LEU A 355 26.04 -32.73 -31.30
CA LEU A 355 25.13 -32.70 -30.16
C LEU A 355 25.56 -31.66 -29.10
N SER A 356 26.86 -31.56 -28.83
CA SER A 356 27.41 -30.56 -27.90
C SER A 356 27.18 -29.13 -28.37
N GLU A 357 27.32 -28.87 -29.66
CA GLU A 357 27.06 -27.55 -30.27
C GLU A 357 25.56 -27.21 -30.26
N TYR A 358 24.70 -28.20 -30.53
CA TYR A 358 23.27 -28.06 -30.36
C TYR A 358 22.90 -27.65 -28.93
N PHE A 359 23.40 -28.37 -27.92
CA PHE A 359 23.11 -28.07 -26.52
C PHE A 359 23.59 -26.67 -26.12
N TYR A 360 24.82 -26.30 -26.48
CA TYR A 360 25.35 -24.96 -26.17
C TYR A 360 24.52 -23.85 -26.79
N THR A 361 24.15 -23.99 -28.06
CA THR A 361 23.41 -22.95 -28.79
C THR A 361 21.95 -22.88 -28.34
N SER A 362 21.30 -24.04 -28.11
CA SER A 362 19.93 -24.08 -27.60
C SER A 362 19.82 -23.53 -26.19
N ASP A 363 20.78 -23.84 -25.30
CA ASP A 363 20.81 -23.28 -23.94
C ASP A 363 20.95 -21.75 -23.95
N PHE A 364 21.85 -21.23 -24.81
CA PHE A 364 21.98 -19.78 -25.00
C PHE A 364 20.65 -19.14 -25.44
N TYR A 365 19.93 -19.76 -26.35
CA TYR A 365 18.62 -19.26 -26.83
C TYR A 365 17.58 -19.27 -25.72
N PHE A 366 17.43 -20.38 -24.99
CA PHE A 366 16.49 -20.53 -23.88
C PHE A 366 16.77 -19.57 -22.72
N ARG A 367 18.02 -19.36 -22.32
CA ARG A 367 18.38 -18.39 -21.29
C ARG A 367 17.97 -16.97 -21.70
N ASN A 368 18.10 -16.61 -22.96
CA ASN A 368 17.65 -15.31 -23.45
C ASN A 368 16.11 -15.20 -23.50
N GLN A 369 15.37 -16.29 -23.77
CA GLN A 369 13.92 -16.31 -23.65
C GLN A 369 13.48 -16.13 -22.19
N GLN A 370 14.05 -16.87 -21.25
CA GLN A 370 13.79 -16.68 -19.81
C GLN A 370 14.11 -15.24 -19.38
N GLN A 371 15.22 -14.66 -19.87
CA GLN A 371 15.60 -13.28 -19.58
C GLN A 371 14.58 -12.28 -20.14
N LEU A 372 14.02 -12.52 -21.33
CA LEU A 372 12.95 -11.69 -21.89
C LEU A 372 11.69 -11.74 -21.03
N LEU A 373 11.27 -12.94 -20.58
CA LEU A 373 10.13 -13.10 -19.69
C LEU A 373 10.34 -12.34 -18.36
N ARG A 374 11.53 -12.42 -17.78
CA ARG A 374 11.89 -11.64 -16.58
C ARG A 374 11.81 -10.14 -16.82
N TYR A 375 12.35 -9.64 -17.93
CA TYR A 375 12.27 -8.21 -18.25
C TYR A 375 10.84 -7.73 -18.48
N LYS A 376 9.97 -8.54 -19.10
CA LYS A 376 8.55 -8.23 -19.25
C LYS A 376 7.83 -8.16 -17.92
N ARG A 377 8.07 -9.13 -17.04
CA ARG A 377 7.55 -9.13 -15.66
C ARG A 377 8.00 -7.87 -14.91
N ASP A 378 9.30 -7.60 -14.89
CA ASP A 378 9.89 -6.47 -14.16
C ASP A 378 9.39 -5.13 -14.71
N LEU A 379 9.15 -5.03 -16.00
CA LEU A 379 8.55 -3.86 -16.65
C LEU A 379 7.14 -3.60 -16.13
N LEU A 380 6.29 -4.62 -16.07
CA LEU A 380 4.91 -4.50 -15.60
C LEU A 380 4.82 -4.27 -14.08
N ILE A 381 5.71 -4.86 -13.28
CA ILE A 381 5.82 -4.57 -11.85
C ILE A 381 6.21 -3.10 -11.65
N GLN A 382 7.21 -2.60 -12.39
CA GLN A 382 7.63 -1.21 -12.31
C GLN A 382 6.54 -0.24 -12.78
N GLU A 383 5.75 -0.64 -13.77
CA GLU A 383 4.56 0.09 -14.21
C GLU A 383 3.50 0.14 -13.11
N ALA A 384 3.19 -1.01 -12.50
CA ALA A 384 2.22 -1.09 -11.41
C ALA A 384 2.62 -0.22 -10.20
N GLU A 385 3.91 -0.20 -9.84
CA GLU A 385 4.46 0.69 -8.82
C GLU A 385 4.23 2.17 -9.13
N LEU A 386 4.46 2.59 -10.38
CA LEU A 386 4.25 3.97 -10.80
C LEU A 386 2.77 4.34 -10.87
N LEU A 387 1.89 3.38 -11.18
CA LEU A 387 0.45 3.60 -11.28
C LEU A 387 -0.29 3.45 -9.95
N LYS A 388 0.39 3.07 -8.86
CA LYS A 388 -0.24 2.87 -7.55
C LYS A 388 -1.01 4.09 -7.04
N VAL A 389 -0.59 5.29 -7.43
CA VAL A 389 -1.25 6.55 -7.04
C VAL A 389 -2.70 6.64 -7.53
N TYR A 390 -3.10 5.81 -8.51
CA TYR A 390 -4.46 5.75 -9.07
C TYR A 390 -5.29 4.59 -8.53
N LEU A 391 -4.73 3.70 -7.68
CA LEU A 391 -5.43 2.59 -7.03
C LEU A 391 -6.20 3.09 -5.78
#